data_e91c1ad0dc3e5c2481fe329f4257653e
#
_entry.id   e91c1ad0dc3e5c2481fe329f4257653e
#
_cell.length_a   1.000
_cell.length_b   1.000
_cell.length_c   1.000
_cell.angle_alpha   90.00
_cell.angle_beta   90.00
_cell.angle_gamma   90.00
#
_symmetry.space_group_name_H-M   'P 1'
#
loop_
_entity.id
_entity.type
_entity.pdbx_description
1 polymer ?
#
loop_
_entity_poly.entity_id
_entity_poly.type
_entity_poly.pdbx_seq_one_letter_code
_entity_poly.pdbx_strand_id
1 'polypeptide(L)'
;RQMCIRDRFYIIVAVLFAAFLHATWNFVLKGSEDKFLSMTSVVLGHTPFAIIGILFFGLPNIDGLKFILASSLLHFFYQVFLLNAYRYGELSEIYPIARGLSPLIILIVSFLFFHEEISKQEIFAIFLISFSLIIYGVKQFLLKQSEVKGFVLAVVTGFFIASYSLVDGYGARVTQNPVGFYSVMTIVNGFIFYVFARWKEKEILKRIILSGKMYFFIGGTASYVAYGIVVWACLYLPIAVVSSLRETSILFAVLLGVFFLKEKINLTKSLLILGLFFGVIILRLN
;
A
#
# COMPACT_ATOMS: atom_id res chain seq x y z
N ARG A 1 -13.15 -23.53 4.97
CA ARG A 1 -13.81 -23.29 6.28
C ARG A 1 -14.62 -22.00 6.15
N GLN A 2 -15.95 -22.08 6.25
CA GLN A 2 -16.77 -20.88 6.32
C GLN A 2 -16.37 -20.10 7.58
N MET A 3 -15.85 -18.90 7.37
CA MET A 3 -15.47 -17.99 8.46
C MET A 3 -16.72 -17.45 9.11
N CYS A 4 -16.73 -17.36 10.45
CA CYS A 4 -17.86 -16.77 11.16
C CYS A 4 -18.02 -15.28 10.78
N ILE A 5 -19.24 -14.80 10.60
CA ILE A 5 -19.52 -13.39 10.25
C ILE A 5 -18.82 -12.42 11.21
N ARG A 6 -18.76 -12.79 12.50
CA ARG A 6 -18.07 -12.01 13.52
C ARG A 6 -16.57 -11.90 13.28
N ASP A 7 -15.92 -13.00 12.86
CA ASP A 7 -14.46 -13.02 12.64
C ASP A 7 -14.10 -12.21 11.40
N ARG A 8 -14.89 -12.31 10.34
CA ARG A 8 -14.77 -11.48 9.14
C ARG A 8 -14.86 -9.98 9.47
N PHE A 9 -15.80 -9.60 10.32
CA PHE A 9 -15.94 -8.22 10.77
C PHE A 9 -14.67 -7.68 11.44
N TYR A 10 -14.06 -8.44 12.36
CA TYR A 10 -12.83 -8.02 13.02
C TYR A 10 -11.65 -7.85 12.05
N ILE A 11 -11.54 -8.72 11.04
CA ILE A 11 -10.50 -8.60 10.02
C ILE A 11 -10.71 -7.33 9.17
N ILE A 12 -11.95 -7.05 8.76
CA ILE A 12 -12.27 -5.82 8.02
C ILE A 12 -11.91 -4.59 8.85
N VAL A 13 -12.28 -4.56 10.14
CA VAL A 13 -11.92 -3.45 11.04
C VAL A 13 -10.41 -3.30 11.18
N ALA A 14 -9.66 -4.40 11.28
CA ALA A 14 -8.21 -4.36 11.34
C ALA A 14 -7.60 -3.78 10.04
N VAL A 15 -8.12 -4.16 8.85
CA VAL A 15 -7.66 -3.61 7.57
C VAL A 15 -8.03 -2.12 7.42
N LEU A 16 -9.20 -1.68 7.91
CA LEU A 16 -9.56 -0.26 7.96
C LEU A 16 -8.65 0.54 8.90
N PHE A 17 -8.27 -0.05 10.04
CA PHE A 17 -7.26 0.55 10.92
C PHE A 17 -5.89 0.62 10.25
N ALA A 18 -5.48 -0.42 9.53
CA ALA A 18 -4.28 -0.38 8.71
C ALA A 18 -4.33 0.72 7.63
N ALA A 19 -5.50 0.91 7.01
CA ALA A 19 -5.71 1.98 6.04
C ALA A 19 -5.59 3.38 6.69
N PHE A 20 -6.08 3.55 7.91
CA PHE A 20 -5.90 4.78 8.69
C PHE A 20 -4.42 5.04 9.02
N LEU A 21 -3.67 4.04 9.51
CA LEU A 21 -2.23 4.15 9.74
C LEU A 21 -1.49 4.49 8.44
N HIS A 22 -1.90 3.87 7.33
CA HIS A 22 -1.34 4.16 6.01
C HIS A 22 -1.61 5.61 5.56
N ALA A 23 -2.79 6.15 5.82
CA ALA A 23 -3.09 7.56 5.56
C ALA A 23 -2.26 8.50 6.45
N THR A 24 -2.08 8.15 7.71
CA THR A 24 -1.34 8.96 8.68
C THR A 24 0.12 9.14 8.28
N TRP A 25 0.84 8.06 7.94
CA TRP A 25 2.22 8.20 7.53
C TRP A 25 2.36 8.93 6.18
N ASN A 26 1.45 8.70 5.24
CA ASN A 26 1.42 9.45 3.98
C ASN A 26 1.15 10.95 4.21
N PHE A 27 0.29 11.29 5.16
CA PHE A 27 0.04 12.68 5.55
C PHE A 27 1.32 13.34 6.10
N VAL A 28 2.07 12.64 6.95
CA VAL A 28 3.37 13.10 7.47
C VAL A 28 4.37 13.32 6.31
N LEU A 29 4.39 12.43 5.31
CA LEU A 29 5.27 12.56 4.16
C LEU A 29 4.84 13.64 3.16
N LYS A 30 3.56 14.01 3.13
CA LYS A 30 3.05 15.03 2.19
C LYS A 30 3.81 16.34 2.31
N GLY A 31 4.17 16.74 3.54
CA GLY A 31 4.95 17.95 3.82
C GLY A 31 6.45 17.85 3.53
N SER A 32 6.97 16.69 3.13
CA SER A 32 8.39 16.54 2.82
C SER A 32 8.73 17.13 1.45
N GLU A 33 9.69 18.04 1.41
CA GLU A 33 10.25 18.56 0.15
C GLU A 33 11.13 17.50 -0.54
N ASP A 34 11.86 16.70 0.26
CA ASP A 34 12.73 15.64 -0.24
C ASP A 34 12.06 14.26 -0.15
N LYS A 35 11.41 13.85 -1.26
CA LYS A 35 10.75 12.55 -1.38
C LYS A 35 11.70 11.37 -1.31
N PHE A 36 12.96 11.54 -1.76
CA PHE A 36 13.96 10.48 -1.71
C PHE A 36 14.43 10.21 -0.28
N LEU A 37 14.74 11.27 0.48
CA LEU A 37 15.09 11.16 1.89
C LEU A 37 13.95 10.56 2.71
N SER A 38 12.73 11.04 2.52
CA SER A 38 11.57 10.57 3.29
C SER A 38 11.23 9.11 2.97
N MET A 39 11.25 8.69 1.71
CA MET A 39 11.04 7.29 1.33
C MET A 39 12.13 6.39 1.90
N THR A 40 13.41 6.77 1.78
CA THR A 40 14.52 6.01 2.33
C THR A 40 14.41 5.87 3.84
N SER A 41 14.03 6.94 4.54
CA SER A 41 13.83 6.92 5.99
C SER A 41 12.71 5.96 6.41
N VAL A 42 11.58 5.95 5.71
CA VAL A 42 10.46 5.04 5.98
C VAL A 42 10.89 3.60 5.76
N VAL A 43 11.50 3.29 4.61
CA VAL A 43 11.92 1.92 4.26
C VAL A 43 12.90 1.37 5.29
N LEU A 44 13.91 2.14 5.68
CA LEU A 44 14.89 1.73 6.71
C LEU A 44 14.27 1.70 8.10
N GLY A 45 13.28 2.55 8.37
CA GLY A 45 12.53 2.60 9.61
C GLY A 45 11.66 1.37 9.89
N HIS A 46 11.42 0.53 8.90
CA HIS A 46 10.77 -0.78 9.09
C HIS A 46 11.70 -1.78 9.83
N THR A 47 13.03 -1.67 9.65
CA THR A 47 13.99 -2.69 10.11
C THR A 47 13.90 -3.01 11.61
N PRO A 48 13.82 -2.04 12.56
CA PRO A 48 13.70 -2.35 13.98
C PRO A 48 12.47 -3.21 14.29
N PHE A 49 11.32 -2.89 13.67
CA PHE A 49 10.07 -3.62 13.88
C PHE A 49 10.09 -5.00 13.21
N ALA A 50 10.76 -5.13 12.07
CA ALA A 50 10.96 -6.41 11.42
C ALA A 50 11.83 -7.36 12.27
N ILE A 51 12.88 -6.85 12.92
CA ILE A 51 13.69 -7.63 13.86
C ILE A 51 12.81 -8.08 15.05
N ILE A 52 12.04 -7.18 15.64
CA ILE A 52 11.08 -7.52 16.71
C ILE A 52 10.09 -8.58 16.22
N GLY A 53 9.53 -8.43 15.01
CA GLY A 53 8.62 -9.40 14.41
C GLY A 53 9.23 -10.80 14.30
N ILE A 54 10.50 -10.91 13.87
CA ILE A 54 11.22 -12.21 13.81
C ILE A 54 11.43 -12.78 15.22
N LEU A 55 11.80 -11.96 16.19
CA LEU A 55 12.06 -12.42 17.56
C LEU A 55 10.80 -13.00 18.22
N PHE A 56 9.62 -12.45 17.94
CA PHE A 56 8.37 -12.90 18.57
C PHE A 56 7.64 -13.99 17.76
N PHE A 57 7.71 -13.96 16.43
CA PHE A 57 6.95 -14.86 15.56
C PHE A 57 7.82 -15.88 14.83
N GLY A 58 9.14 -15.77 14.97
CA GLY A 58 10.09 -16.68 14.33
C GLY A 58 10.28 -16.42 12.83
N LEU A 59 11.20 -17.20 12.25
CA LEU A 59 11.44 -17.18 10.80
C LEU A 59 10.33 -17.95 10.07
N PRO A 60 9.95 -17.55 8.85
CA PRO A 60 9.05 -18.33 8.02
C PRO A 60 9.73 -19.63 7.57
N ASN A 61 8.94 -20.60 7.14
CA ASN A 61 9.48 -21.84 6.56
C ASN A 61 10.23 -21.56 5.24
N ILE A 62 11.08 -22.49 4.83
CA ILE A 62 11.94 -22.36 3.64
C ILE A 62 11.13 -22.23 2.34
N ASP A 63 9.90 -22.76 2.30
CA ASP A 63 9.01 -22.67 1.13
C ASP A 63 8.62 -21.23 0.79
N GLY A 64 8.69 -20.34 1.79
CA GLY A 64 8.47 -18.90 1.64
C GLY A 64 9.60 -18.16 0.94
N LEU A 65 10.82 -18.72 0.84
CA LEU A 65 12.01 -18.00 0.40
C LEU A 65 11.85 -17.39 -0.99
N LYS A 66 11.29 -18.13 -1.95
CA LYS A 66 11.05 -17.63 -3.32
C LYS A 66 10.10 -16.44 -3.36
N PHE A 67 9.07 -16.46 -2.49
CA PHE A 67 8.11 -15.34 -2.38
C PHE A 67 8.75 -14.13 -1.69
N ILE A 68 9.57 -14.34 -0.67
CA ILE A 68 10.33 -13.29 0.02
C ILE A 68 11.25 -12.55 -0.97
N LEU A 69 12.04 -13.29 -1.76
CA LEU A 69 12.94 -12.70 -2.73
C LEU A 69 12.18 -11.96 -3.84
N ALA A 70 11.14 -12.58 -4.40
CA ALA A 70 10.31 -11.97 -5.43
C ALA A 70 9.63 -10.69 -4.90
N SER A 71 9.02 -10.76 -3.73
CA SER A 71 8.35 -9.61 -3.10
C SER A 71 9.33 -8.47 -2.81
N SER A 72 10.51 -8.78 -2.24
CA SER A 72 11.53 -7.76 -1.95
C SER A 72 11.95 -6.98 -3.20
N LEU A 73 12.12 -7.67 -4.33
CA LEU A 73 12.44 -7.02 -5.61
C LEU A 73 11.24 -6.21 -6.15
N LEU A 74 10.03 -6.74 -6.07
CA LEU A 74 8.82 -6.04 -6.52
C LEU A 74 8.58 -4.77 -5.69
N HIS A 75 8.77 -4.81 -4.37
CA HIS A 75 8.72 -3.64 -3.50
C HIS A 75 9.79 -2.62 -3.84
N PHE A 76 11.01 -3.06 -4.13
CA PHE A 76 12.09 -2.17 -4.57
C PHE A 76 11.72 -1.43 -5.87
N PHE A 77 11.26 -2.16 -6.88
CA PHE A 77 10.84 -1.54 -8.14
C PHE A 77 9.64 -0.61 -7.96
N TYR A 78 8.63 -1.03 -7.19
CA TYR A 78 7.51 -0.17 -6.81
C TYR A 78 8.00 1.17 -6.24
N GLN A 79 8.92 1.15 -5.27
CA GLN A 79 9.46 2.34 -4.63
C GLN A 79 10.20 3.23 -5.62
N VAL A 80 11.02 2.63 -6.50
CA VAL A 80 11.77 3.38 -7.53
C VAL A 80 10.83 3.99 -8.57
N PHE A 81 9.84 3.25 -9.07
CA PHE A 81 8.88 3.77 -10.04
C PHE A 81 8.01 4.87 -9.45
N LEU A 82 7.54 4.71 -8.22
CA LEU A 82 6.78 5.72 -7.49
C LEU A 82 7.57 7.02 -7.31
N LEU A 83 8.83 6.93 -6.85
CA LEU A 83 9.71 8.09 -6.71
C LEU A 83 9.92 8.80 -8.05
N ASN A 84 10.06 8.06 -9.14
CA ASN A 84 10.20 8.66 -10.46
C ASN A 84 8.88 9.27 -10.95
N ALA A 85 7.73 8.66 -10.67
CA ALA A 85 6.43 9.19 -11.04
C ALA A 85 6.18 10.57 -10.42
N TYR A 86 6.57 10.77 -9.17
CA TYR A 86 6.45 12.06 -8.48
C TYR A 86 7.33 13.19 -9.03
N ARG A 87 8.22 12.90 -9.96
CA ARG A 87 8.97 13.95 -10.68
C ARG A 87 8.18 14.57 -11.83
N TYR A 88 7.14 13.85 -12.32
CA TYR A 88 6.37 14.22 -13.51
C TYR A 88 4.89 14.46 -13.23
N GLY A 89 4.46 14.29 -11.98
CA GLY A 89 3.09 14.55 -11.56
C GLY A 89 2.97 14.63 -10.04
N GLU A 90 1.90 15.23 -9.57
CA GLU A 90 1.65 15.39 -8.15
C GLU A 90 1.06 14.13 -7.50
N LEU A 91 1.19 14.06 -6.17
CA LEU A 91 0.62 12.96 -5.36
C LEU A 91 -0.88 12.75 -5.63
N SER A 92 -1.63 13.86 -5.81
CA SER A 92 -3.08 13.84 -6.04
C SER A 92 -3.52 13.21 -7.38
N GLU A 93 -2.58 13.00 -8.30
CA GLU A 93 -2.79 12.39 -9.61
C GLU A 93 -2.23 10.97 -9.65
N ILE A 94 -0.91 10.88 -9.40
CA ILE A 94 -0.12 9.65 -9.51
C ILE A 94 -0.68 8.56 -8.58
N TYR A 95 -0.90 8.93 -7.31
CA TYR A 95 -1.27 7.99 -6.28
C TYR A 95 -2.65 7.34 -6.49
N PRO A 96 -3.73 8.10 -6.80
CA PRO A 96 -5.03 7.49 -7.06
C PRO A 96 -5.06 6.61 -8.33
N ILE A 97 -4.30 6.95 -9.36
CA ILE A 97 -4.20 6.12 -10.57
C ILE A 97 -3.55 4.77 -10.24
N ALA A 98 -2.37 4.79 -9.60
CA ALA A 98 -1.64 3.58 -9.24
C ALA A 98 -2.44 2.69 -8.29
N ARG A 99 -3.09 3.30 -7.30
CA ARG A 99 -3.87 2.62 -6.26
C ARG A 99 -5.21 2.10 -6.78
N GLY A 100 -5.88 2.81 -7.68
CA GLY A 100 -7.13 2.35 -8.29
C GLY A 100 -6.93 1.19 -9.26
N LEU A 101 -5.79 1.15 -9.97
CA LEU A 101 -5.49 0.09 -10.92
C LEU A 101 -5.15 -1.24 -10.23
N SER A 102 -4.47 -1.18 -9.09
CA SER A 102 -3.93 -2.37 -8.40
C SER A 102 -5.02 -3.38 -8.00
N PRO A 103 -6.16 -3.04 -7.37
CA PRO A 103 -7.17 -4.03 -7.01
C PRO A 103 -7.83 -4.71 -8.23
N LEU A 104 -7.92 -4.01 -9.36
CA LEU A 104 -8.46 -4.60 -10.60
C LEU A 104 -7.52 -5.67 -11.16
N ILE A 105 -6.22 -5.41 -11.19
CA ILE A 105 -5.22 -6.39 -11.62
C ILE A 105 -5.23 -7.58 -10.66
N ILE A 106 -5.28 -7.33 -9.34
CA ILE A 106 -5.34 -8.39 -8.33
C ILE A 106 -6.60 -9.23 -8.54
N LEU A 107 -7.77 -8.62 -8.75
CA LEU A 107 -9.03 -9.32 -8.98
C LEU A 107 -8.92 -10.27 -10.18
N ILE A 108 -8.39 -9.77 -11.31
CA ILE A 108 -8.23 -10.57 -12.53
C ILE A 108 -7.28 -11.76 -12.27
N VAL A 109 -6.13 -11.51 -11.64
CA VAL A 109 -5.14 -12.57 -11.38
C VAL A 109 -5.65 -13.56 -10.33
N SER A 110 -6.31 -13.10 -9.26
CA SER A 110 -6.93 -13.96 -8.26
C SER A 110 -7.99 -14.89 -8.86
N PHE A 111 -8.80 -14.36 -9.77
CA PHE A 111 -9.84 -15.16 -10.44
C PHE A 111 -9.24 -16.20 -11.42
N LEU A 112 -8.27 -15.78 -12.25
CA LEU A 112 -7.73 -16.64 -13.32
C LEU A 112 -6.71 -17.69 -12.81
N PHE A 113 -5.89 -17.34 -11.81
CA PHE A 113 -4.75 -18.18 -11.42
C PHE A 113 -4.87 -18.76 -10.02
N PHE A 114 -5.52 -18.06 -9.08
CA PHE A 114 -5.66 -18.55 -7.72
C PHE A 114 -7.02 -19.17 -7.43
N HIS A 115 -7.97 -19.06 -8.35
CA HIS A 115 -9.34 -19.58 -8.22
C HIS A 115 -9.99 -19.16 -6.89
N GLU A 116 -9.71 -17.93 -6.42
CA GLU A 116 -10.31 -17.39 -5.20
C GLU A 116 -11.82 -17.23 -5.40
N GLU A 117 -12.59 -17.70 -4.43
CA GLU A 117 -14.04 -17.48 -4.41
C GLU A 117 -14.33 -16.04 -4.02
N ILE A 118 -14.70 -15.23 -5.01
CA ILE A 118 -15.05 -13.81 -4.85
C ILE A 118 -16.51 -13.66 -5.28
N SER A 119 -17.35 -13.18 -4.36
CA SER A 119 -18.77 -13.00 -4.64
C SER A 119 -19.05 -11.87 -5.62
N LYS A 120 -20.22 -11.87 -6.25
CA LYS A 120 -20.63 -10.80 -7.18
C LYS A 120 -20.65 -9.42 -6.51
N GLN A 121 -21.06 -9.37 -5.23
CA GLN A 121 -21.07 -8.13 -4.46
C GLN A 121 -19.65 -7.61 -4.20
N GLU A 122 -18.69 -8.50 -3.88
CA GLU A 122 -17.29 -8.12 -3.71
C GLU A 122 -16.69 -7.63 -5.03
N ILE A 123 -16.95 -8.30 -6.13
CA ILE A 123 -16.52 -7.86 -7.48
C ILE A 123 -17.05 -6.45 -7.75
N PHE A 124 -18.35 -6.22 -7.54
CA PHE A 124 -18.95 -4.90 -7.75
C PHE A 124 -18.32 -3.82 -6.85
N ALA A 125 -18.09 -4.13 -5.59
CA ALA A 125 -17.45 -3.21 -4.64
C ALA A 125 -16.00 -2.87 -5.04
N ILE A 126 -15.22 -3.88 -5.49
CA ILE A 126 -13.86 -3.68 -6.00
C ILE A 126 -13.87 -2.74 -7.21
N PHE A 127 -14.77 -2.97 -8.16
CA PHE A 127 -14.94 -2.07 -9.31
C PHE A 127 -15.31 -0.65 -8.87
N LEU A 128 -16.26 -0.50 -7.96
CA LEU A 128 -16.72 0.81 -7.47
C LEU A 128 -15.56 1.60 -6.82
N ILE A 129 -14.78 0.95 -5.94
CA ILE A 129 -13.61 1.55 -5.31
C ILE A 129 -12.56 1.94 -6.35
N SER A 130 -12.18 1.01 -7.22
CA SER A 130 -11.12 1.19 -8.20
C SER A 130 -11.45 2.27 -9.23
N PHE A 131 -12.65 2.26 -9.80
CA PHE A 131 -13.06 3.28 -10.77
C PHE A 131 -13.21 4.65 -10.14
N SER A 132 -13.67 4.75 -8.89
CA SER A 132 -13.72 6.05 -8.17
C SER A 132 -12.33 6.67 -8.07
N LEU A 133 -11.30 5.86 -7.77
CA LEU A 133 -9.91 6.30 -7.69
C LEU A 133 -9.33 6.67 -9.06
N ILE A 134 -9.54 5.83 -10.06
CA ILE A 134 -9.02 6.06 -11.42
C ILE A 134 -9.63 7.32 -12.01
N ILE A 135 -10.96 7.48 -11.93
CA ILE A 135 -11.67 8.66 -12.45
C ILE A 135 -11.16 9.93 -11.75
N TYR A 136 -10.99 9.88 -10.42
CA TYR A 136 -10.44 11.00 -9.68
C TYR A 136 -9.01 11.34 -10.13
N GLY A 137 -8.11 10.34 -10.19
CA GLY A 137 -6.72 10.55 -10.58
C GLY A 137 -6.57 11.06 -12.02
N VAL A 138 -7.30 10.46 -12.97
CA VAL A 138 -7.31 10.89 -14.38
C VAL A 138 -7.84 12.32 -14.50
N LYS A 139 -8.91 12.67 -13.78
CA LYS A 139 -9.43 14.04 -13.79
C LYS A 139 -8.41 15.04 -13.25
N GLN A 140 -7.70 14.72 -12.16
CA GLN A 140 -6.65 15.61 -11.66
C GLN A 140 -5.51 15.76 -12.67
N PHE A 141 -5.10 14.65 -13.30
CA PHE A 141 -4.07 14.63 -14.34
C PHE A 141 -4.43 15.56 -15.52
N LEU A 142 -5.67 15.47 -16.01
CA LEU A 142 -6.14 16.31 -17.11
C LEU A 142 -6.25 17.79 -16.72
N LEU A 143 -6.71 18.09 -15.49
CA LEU A 143 -6.86 19.47 -15.00
C LEU A 143 -5.50 20.17 -14.81
N LYS A 144 -4.47 19.43 -14.42
CA LYS A 144 -3.14 19.99 -14.14
C LYS A 144 -2.21 19.99 -15.34
N GLN A 145 -2.64 19.37 -16.44
CA GLN A 145 -1.83 19.23 -17.66
C GLN A 145 -0.46 18.62 -17.40
N SER A 146 -0.41 17.61 -16.49
CA SER A 146 0.83 16.92 -16.14
C SER A 146 1.39 16.12 -17.31
N GLU A 147 2.68 15.81 -17.25
CA GLU A 147 3.35 15.06 -18.32
C GLU A 147 2.81 13.63 -18.46
N VAL A 148 2.57 13.17 -19.69
CA VAL A 148 2.15 11.80 -19.99
C VAL A 148 3.08 10.75 -19.35
N LYS A 149 4.37 11.08 -19.22
CA LYS A 149 5.35 10.22 -18.55
C LYS A 149 4.98 9.94 -17.10
N GLY A 150 4.43 10.92 -16.37
CA GLY A 150 3.91 10.73 -15.01
C GLY A 150 2.77 9.73 -14.97
N PHE A 151 1.83 9.82 -15.92
CA PHE A 151 0.72 8.87 -16.06
C PHE A 151 1.22 7.44 -16.32
N VAL A 152 2.13 7.25 -17.27
CA VAL A 152 2.70 5.93 -17.58
C VAL A 152 3.40 5.34 -16.36
N LEU A 153 4.20 6.15 -15.64
CA LEU A 153 4.88 5.71 -14.42
C LEU A 153 3.88 5.37 -13.30
N ALA A 154 2.75 6.06 -13.20
CA ALA A 154 1.68 5.72 -12.26
C ALA A 154 1.05 4.36 -12.58
N VAL A 155 0.78 4.06 -13.86
CA VAL A 155 0.26 2.77 -14.31
C VAL A 155 1.26 1.65 -14.00
N VAL A 156 2.54 1.83 -14.33
CA VAL A 156 3.60 0.87 -14.01
C VAL A 156 3.72 0.65 -12.49
N THR A 157 3.62 1.72 -11.70
CA THR A 157 3.59 1.64 -10.24
C THR A 157 2.42 0.81 -9.75
N GLY A 158 1.23 1.00 -10.32
CA GLY A 158 0.03 0.21 -10.01
C GLY A 158 0.19 -1.28 -10.32
N PHE A 159 0.87 -1.61 -11.42
CA PHE A 159 1.23 -2.99 -11.76
C PHE A 159 2.16 -3.61 -10.70
N PHE A 160 3.20 -2.89 -10.26
CA PHE A 160 4.08 -3.38 -9.21
C PHE A 160 3.35 -3.51 -7.86
N ILE A 161 2.41 -2.59 -7.53
CA ILE A 161 1.57 -2.71 -6.33
C ILE A 161 0.74 -3.99 -6.38
N ALA A 162 0.10 -4.29 -7.50
CA ALA A 162 -0.67 -5.51 -7.67
C ALA A 162 0.22 -6.76 -7.54
N SER A 163 1.37 -6.75 -8.21
CA SER A 163 2.31 -7.87 -8.23
C SER A 163 2.85 -8.21 -6.85
N TYR A 164 3.35 -7.22 -6.08
CA TYR A 164 3.83 -7.53 -4.74
C TYR A 164 2.69 -7.93 -3.80
N SER A 165 1.50 -7.34 -3.92
CA SER A 165 0.36 -7.70 -3.07
C SER A 165 -0.09 -9.14 -3.28
N LEU A 166 -0.07 -9.65 -4.53
CA LEU A 166 -0.33 -11.05 -4.85
C LEU A 166 0.74 -11.98 -4.27
N VAL A 167 2.01 -11.64 -4.48
CA VAL A 167 3.16 -12.43 -3.97
C VAL A 167 3.15 -12.46 -2.45
N ASP A 168 2.86 -11.34 -1.78
CA ASP A 168 2.82 -11.24 -0.32
C ASP A 168 1.63 -12.02 0.26
N GLY A 169 0.44 -11.85 -0.31
CA GLY A 169 -0.74 -12.56 0.14
C GLY A 169 -0.59 -14.08 -0.03
N TYR A 170 -0.05 -14.53 -1.16
CA TYR A 170 0.19 -15.95 -1.40
C TYR A 170 1.34 -16.48 -0.54
N GLY A 171 2.45 -15.75 -0.42
CA GLY A 171 3.59 -16.10 0.43
C GLY A 171 3.20 -16.25 1.91
N ALA A 172 2.34 -15.35 2.41
CA ALA A 172 1.79 -15.45 3.76
C ALA A 172 0.98 -16.76 3.95
N ARG A 173 0.18 -17.15 2.95
CA ARG A 173 -0.60 -18.40 2.97
C ARG A 173 0.29 -19.63 2.93
N VAL A 174 1.33 -19.62 2.12
CA VAL A 174 2.29 -20.75 2.02
C VAL A 174 3.06 -20.92 3.32
N THR A 175 3.51 -19.83 3.92
CA THR A 175 4.32 -19.88 5.15
C THR A 175 3.50 -20.09 6.42
N GLN A 176 2.20 -19.76 6.42
CA GLN A 176 1.31 -19.74 7.59
C GLN A 176 1.88 -18.89 8.76
N ASN A 177 2.91 -18.07 8.47
CA ASN A 177 3.55 -17.14 9.39
C ASN A 177 3.67 -15.75 8.70
N PRO A 178 2.58 -14.99 8.60
CA PRO A 178 2.55 -13.72 7.85
C PRO A 178 3.49 -12.67 8.44
N VAL A 179 3.64 -12.63 9.78
CA VAL A 179 4.53 -11.66 10.43
C VAL A 179 5.99 -12.02 10.17
N GLY A 180 6.40 -13.27 10.35
CA GLY A 180 7.76 -13.72 10.04
C GLY A 180 8.10 -13.52 8.56
N PHE A 181 7.19 -13.89 7.65
CA PHE A 181 7.32 -13.69 6.20
C PHE A 181 7.56 -12.21 5.87
N TYR A 182 6.66 -11.32 6.32
CA TYR A 182 6.73 -9.90 6.05
C TYR A 182 7.97 -9.26 6.67
N SER A 183 8.37 -9.69 7.88
CA SER A 183 9.55 -9.17 8.55
C SER A 183 10.84 -9.49 7.77
N VAL A 184 11.02 -10.75 7.33
CA VAL A 184 12.22 -11.14 6.55
C VAL A 184 12.22 -10.41 5.20
N MET A 185 11.09 -10.40 4.50
CA MET A 185 10.95 -9.67 3.24
C MET A 185 11.32 -8.20 3.40
N THR A 186 10.83 -7.55 4.46
CA THR A 186 11.10 -6.13 4.75
C THR A 186 12.58 -5.86 5.00
N ILE A 187 13.29 -6.74 5.71
CA ILE A 187 14.74 -6.61 5.93
C ILE A 187 15.50 -6.73 4.60
N VAL A 188 15.14 -7.71 3.77
CA VAL A 188 15.77 -7.90 2.45
C VAL A 188 15.51 -6.69 1.54
N ASN A 189 14.25 -6.22 1.46
CA ASN A 189 13.91 -5.00 0.72
C ASN A 189 14.66 -3.78 1.25
N GLY A 190 14.70 -3.61 2.58
CA GLY A 190 15.44 -2.51 3.23
C GLY A 190 16.92 -2.52 2.88
N PHE A 191 17.56 -3.70 2.84
CA PHE A 191 18.95 -3.84 2.42
C PHE A 191 19.16 -3.45 0.95
N ILE A 192 18.32 -3.96 0.05
CA ILE A 192 18.37 -3.63 -1.39
C ILE A 192 18.21 -2.11 -1.59
N PHE A 193 17.22 -1.52 -0.92
CA PHE A 193 16.96 -0.09 -1.02
C PHE A 193 18.07 0.76 -0.40
N TYR A 194 18.66 0.29 0.71
CA TYR A 194 19.82 0.94 1.32
C TYR A 194 21.03 1.00 0.37
N VAL A 195 21.36 -0.11 -0.29
CA VAL A 195 22.45 -0.16 -1.27
C VAL A 195 22.20 0.83 -2.41
N PHE A 196 20.99 0.85 -2.94
CA PHE A 196 20.58 1.79 -3.97
C PHE A 196 20.67 3.25 -3.48
N ALA A 197 20.19 3.53 -2.27
CA ALA A 197 20.20 4.87 -1.70
C ALA A 197 21.65 5.38 -1.47
N ARG A 198 22.52 4.51 -0.97
CA ARG A 198 23.96 4.83 -0.79
C ARG A 198 24.68 5.06 -2.11
N TRP A 199 24.31 4.32 -3.16
CA TRP A 199 24.86 4.56 -4.50
C TRP A 199 24.45 5.93 -5.05
N LYS A 200 23.22 6.35 -4.82
CA LYS A 200 22.73 7.68 -5.22
C LYS A 200 23.27 8.82 -4.36
N GLU A 201 23.38 8.60 -3.08
CA GLU A 201 23.74 9.62 -2.09
C GLU A 201 24.57 9.02 -0.95
N LYS A 202 25.87 9.28 -0.98
CA LYS A 202 26.85 8.72 -0.01
C LYS A 202 26.54 9.08 1.45
N GLU A 203 25.94 10.24 1.70
CA GLU A 203 25.66 10.76 3.05
C GLU A 203 24.21 10.52 3.51
N ILE A 204 23.45 9.66 2.81
CA ILE A 204 22.02 9.46 3.08
C ILE A 204 21.72 9.09 4.55
N LEU A 205 22.53 8.23 5.17
CA LEU A 205 22.36 7.86 6.59
C LEU A 205 22.52 9.06 7.52
N LYS A 206 23.52 9.90 7.27
CA LYS A 206 23.75 11.13 8.04
C LYS A 206 22.55 12.07 7.89
N ARG A 207 22.00 12.21 6.67
CA ARG A 207 20.80 13.01 6.44
C ARG A 207 19.57 12.45 7.12
N ILE A 208 19.41 11.13 7.16
CA ILE A 208 18.31 10.50 7.91
C ILE A 208 18.42 10.86 9.40
N ILE A 209 19.63 10.76 9.98
CA ILE A 209 19.87 11.11 11.38
C ILE A 209 19.61 12.60 11.66
N LEU A 210 19.93 13.49 10.74
CA LEU A 210 19.77 14.93 10.94
C LEU A 210 18.34 15.41 10.67
N SER A 211 17.75 14.97 9.56
CA SER A 211 16.48 15.52 9.03
C SER A 211 15.39 14.47 8.76
N GLY A 212 15.71 13.18 8.79
CA GLY A 212 14.80 12.08 8.45
C GLY A 212 14.18 11.36 9.64
N LYS A 213 14.51 11.71 10.90
CA LYS A 213 14.08 10.98 12.10
C LYS A 213 12.57 10.76 12.20
N MET A 214 11.79 11.80 11.94
CA MET A 214 10.34 11.72 11.99
C MET A 214 9.79 10.70 10.98
N TYR A 215 10.32 10.70 9.75
CA TYR A 215 9.94 9.75 8.72
C TYR A 215 10.39 8.32 9.07
N PHE A 216 11.58 8.19 9.67
CA PHE A 216 12.11 6.90 10.12
C PHE A 216 11.25 6.28 11.23
N PHE A 217 11.00 7.01 12.32
CA PHE A 217 10.27 6.47 13.46
C PHE A 217 8.75 6.44 13.23
N ILE A 218 8.13 7.57 12.91
CA ILE A 218 6.66 7.65 12.77
C ILE A 218 6.23 7.00 11.45
N GLY A 219 6.85 7.40 10.34
CA GLY A 219 6.53 6.87 9.01
C GLY A 219 6.84 5.38 8.91
N GLY A 220 8.03 4.96 9.35
CA GLY A 220 8.45 3.57 9.35
C GLY A 220 7.54 2.68 10.21
N THR A 221 7.26 3.08 11.45
CA THR A 221 6.36 2.32 12.34
C THR A 221 4.96 2.18 11.75
N ALA A 222 4.33 3.30 11.40
CA ALA A 222 2.96 3.29 10.90
C ALA A 222 2.84 2.50 9.60
N SER A 223 3.83 2.62 8.69
CA SER A 223 3.87 1.88 7.43
C SER A 223 4.07 0.39 7.66
N TYR A 224 5.01 0.00 8.54
CA TYR A 224 5.27 -1.42 8.86
C TYR A 224 4.05 -2.09 9.46
N VAL A 225 3.46 -1.49 10.49
CA VAL A 225 2.26 -2.05 11.16
C VAL A 225 1.08 -2.13 10.20
N ALA A 226 0.84 -1.05 9.43
CA ALA A 226 -0.25 -1.03 8.45
C ALA A 226 -0.14 -2.18 7.45
N TYR A 227 1.03 -2.37 6.84
CA TYR A 227 1.17 -3.41 5.82
C TYR A 227 1.27 -4.82 6.43
N GLY A 228 1.83 -4.97 7.62
CA GLY A 228 1.81 -6.24 8.36
C GLY A 228 0.39 -6.75 8.63
N ILE A 229 -0.54 -5.86 9.00
CA ILE A 229 -1.97 -6.19 9.16
C ILE A 229 -2.57 -6.62 7.81
N VAL A 230 -2.22 -5.95 6.70
CA VAL A 230 -2.70 -6.31 5.35
C VAL A 230 -2.24 -7.71 4.96
N VAL A 231 -0.96 -8.02 5.15
CA VAL A 231 -0.40 -9.35 4.85
C VAL A 231 -1.04 -10.44 5.72
N TRP A 232 -1.26 -10.14 7.01
CA TRP A 232 -1.99 -11.05 7.92
C TRP A 232 -3.44 -11.28 7.47
N ALA A 233 -4.16 -10.24 7.06
CA ALA A 233 -5.55 -10.35 6.62
C ALA A 233 -5.71 -11.22 5.36
N CYS A 234 -4.68 -11.30 4.50
CA CYS A 234 -4.67 -12.16 3.32
C CYS A 234 -4.72 -13.67 3.63
N LEU A 235 -4.47 -14.08 4.89
CA LEU A 235 -4.72 -15.47 5.32
C LEU A 235 -6.22 -15.82 5.35
N TYR A 236 -7.06 -14.84 5.54
CA TYR A 236 -8.48 -15.04 5.88
C TYR A 236 -9.44 -14.54 4.81
N LEU A 237 -9.06 -13.51 4.07
CA LEU A 237 -9.89 -12.90 3.01
C LEU A 237 -9.20 -13.01 1.64
N PRO A 238 -9.98 -12.96 0.55
CA PRO A 238 -9.42 -12.84 -0.80
C PRO A 238 -8.47 -11.64 -0.91
N ILE A 239 -7.33 -11.82 -1.59
CA ILE A 239 -6.30 -10.77 -1.71
C ILE A 239 -6.88 -9.50 -2.36
N ALA A 240 -7.78 -9.68 -3.34
CA ALA A 240 -8.45 -8.57 -4.01
C ALA A 240 -9.34 -7.75 -3.04
N VAL A 241 -10.06 -8.42 -2.12
CA VAL A 241 -10.88 -7.77 -1.09
C VAL A 241 -10.01 -6.99 -0.12
N VAL A 242 -8.95 -7.60 0.41
CA VAL A 242 -8.01 -6.95 1.34
C VAL A 242 -7.35 -5.73 0.68
N SER A 243 -6.90 -5.88 -0.58
CA SER A 243 -6.32 -4.77 -1.34
C SER A 243 -7.31 -3.62 -1.51
N SER A 244 -8.56 -3.92 -1.86
CA SER A 244 -9.60 -2.89 -2.05
C SER A 244 -9.95 -2.17 -0.75
N LEU A 245 -10.04 -2.89 0.38
CA LEU A 245 -10.21 -2.28 1.70
C LEU A 245 -9.04 -1.35 2.05
N ARG A 246 -7.81 -1.70 1.70
CA ARG A 246 -6.63 -0.86 1.93
C ARG A 246 -6.73 0.48 1.19
N GLU A 247 -7.41 0.53 0.05
CA GLU A 247 -7.59 1.77 -0.73
C GLU A 247 -8.42 2.84 0.02
N THR A 248 -9.16 2.46 1.05
CA THR A 248 -9.83 3.42 1.94
C THR A 248 -8.87 4.35 2.68
N SER A 249 -7.57 4.06 2.65
CA SER A 249 -6.54 4.99 3.13
C SER A 249 -6.65 6.36 2.47
N ILE A 250 -7.11 6.43 1.22
CA ILE A 250 -7.33 7.69 0.51
C ILE A 250 -8.51 8.47 1.13
N LEU A 251 -9.56 7.77 1.58
CA LEU A 251 -10.66 8.40 2.32
C LEU A 251 -10.13 9.09 3.59
N PHE A 252 -9.34 8.37 4.39
CA PHE A 252 -8.71 8.93 5.59
C PHE A 252 -7.75 10.07 5.26
N ALA A 253 -6.97 9.96 4.18
CA ALA A 253 -6.07 11.02 3.74
C ALA A 253 -6.81 12.30 3.33
N VAL A 254 -7.96 12.17 2.65
CA VAL A 254 -8.83 13.31 2.32
C VAL A 254 -9.41 13.95 3.58
N LEU A 255 -9.89 13.13 4.54
CA LEU A 255 -10.41 13.63 5.81
C LEU A 255 -9.32 14.38 6.59
N LEU A 256 -8.12 13.83 6.71
CA LEU A 256 -6.98 14.51 7.35
C LEU A 256 -6.64 15.83 6.63
N GLY A 257 -6.67 15.85 5.30
CA GLY A 257 -6.46 17.07 4.51
C GLY A 257 -7.52 18.15 4.79
N VAL A 258 -8.79 17.76 4.88
CA VAL A 258 -9.89 18.69 5.19
C VAL A 258 -9.79 19.22 6.61
N PHE A 259 -9.61 18.36 7.61
CA PHE A 259 -9.61 18.77 9.02
C PHE A 259 -8.35 19.55 9.42
N PHE A 260 -7.17 19.11 8.99
CA PHE A 260 -5.90 19.70 9.42
C PHE A 260 -5.37 20.77 8.46
N LEU A 261 -5.55 20.57 7.14
CA LEU A 261 -5.05 21.50 6.13
C LEU A 261 -6.15 22.44 5.60
N LYS A 262 -7.40 22.30 6.08
CA LYS A 262 -8.56 23.09 5.66
C LYS A 262 -8.78 23.06 4.13
N GLU A 263 -8.48 21.91 3.52
CA GLU A 263 -8.69 21.70 2.09
C GLU A 263 -10.19 21.74 1.76
N LYS A 264 -10.55 22.43 0.69
CA LYS A 264 -11.95 22.49 0.22
C LYS A 264 -12.35 21.15 -0.41
N ILE A 265 -13.55 20.67 -0.08
CA ILE A 265 -14.20 19.55 -0.74
C ILE A 265 -14.89 20.08 -2.00
N ASN A 266 -14.50 19.58 -3.16
CA ASN A 266 -15.18 19.83 -4.42
C ASN A 266 -16.01 18.59 -4.83
N LEU A 267 -16.86 18.74 -5.85
CA LEU A 267 -17.73 17.66 -6.32
C LEU A 267 -16.95 16.38 -6.65
N THR A 268 -15.77 16.49 -7.22
CA THR A 268 -14.94 15.33 -7.59
C THR A 268 -14.44 14.58 -6.35
N LYS A 269 -13.99 15.32 -5.31
CA LYS A 269 -13.62 14.71 -4.01
C LYS A 269 -14.84 14.08 -3.33
N SER A 270 -16.01 14.72 -3.42
CA SER A 270 -17.25 14.16 -2.86
C SER A 270 -17.63 12.84 -3.52
N LEU A 271 -17.58 12.76 -4.85
CA LEU A 271 -17.87 11.52 -5.60
C LEU A 271 -16.87 10.40 -5.27
N LEU A 272 -15.58 10.73 -5.14
CA LEU A 272 -14.56 9.78 -4.68
C LEU A 272 -14.90 9.23 -3.28
N ILE A 273 -15.20 10.13 -2.33
CA ILE A 273 -15.55 9.75 -0.95
C ILE A 273 -16.76 8.81 -0.94
N LEU A 274 -17.82 9.15 -1.68
CA LEU A 274 -19.03 8.34 -1.78
C LEU A 274 -18.74 6.97 -2.39
N GLY A 275 -17.99 6.90 -3.48
CA GLY A 275 -17.62 5.64 -4.12
C GLY A 275 -16.82 4.71 -3.20
N LEU A 276 -15.82 5.25 -2.48
CA LEU A 276 -15.05 4.48 -1.50
C LEU A 276 -15.93 4.03 -0.33
N PHE A 277 -16.77 4.92 0.21
CA PHE A 277 -17.64 4.62 1.35
C PHE A 277 -18.65 3.51 1.03
N PHE A 278 -19.38 3.62 -0.09
CA PHE A 278 -20.33 2.58 -0.52
C PHE A 278 -19.62 1.28 -0.88
N GLY A 279 -18.46 1.33 -1.52
CA GLY A 279 -17.65 0.13 -1.79
C GLY A 279 -17.31 -0.63 -0.52
N VAL A 280 -16.88 0.06 0.54
CA VAL A 280 -16.58 -0.56 1.85
C VAL A 280 -17.84 -1.15 2.50
N ILE A 281 -18.97 -0.43 2.46
CA ILE A 281 -20.23 -0.95 3.00
C ILE A 281 -20.61 -2.27 2.33
N ILE A 282 -20.51 -2.34 0.99
CA ILE A 282 -20.84 -3.56 0.24
C ILE A 282 -19.87 -4.69 0.61
N LEU A 283 -18.55 -4.43 0.73
CA LEU A 283 -17.57 -5.44 1.18
C LEU A 283 -17.85 -5.95 2.60
N ARG A 284 -18.44 -5.13 3.45
CA ARG A 284 -18.78 -5.52 4.82
C ARG A 284 -20.04 -6.39 4.89
N LEU A 285 -21.06 -6.10 4.06
CA LEU A 285 -22.37 -6.76 4.12
C LEU A 285 -22.35 -8.18 3.54
N ASN A 286 -21.28 -8.56 2.87
CA ASN A 286 -21.05 -9.88 2.29
C ASN A 286 -20.08 -10.69 3.13
#